data_62dda77dbb9834eee58b2f3c4fc80913
#
_entry.id   62dda77dbb9834eee58b2f3c4fc80913
#
_cell.length_a   1.000
_cell.length_b   1.000
_cell.length_c   1.000
_cell.angle_alpha   90.00
_cell.angle_beta   90.00
_cell.angle_gamma   90.00
#
_symmetry.space_group_name_H-M   'P 1'
#
loop_
_entity.id
_entity.type
_entity.pdbx_description
1 polymer ?
#
loop_
_entity_poly.entity_id
_entity_poly.type
_entity_poly.pdbx_seq_one_letter_code
_entity_poly.pdbx_strand_id
1 'polypeptide(L)'
;MGYYVNPSAESFAVIARSKSGFYQYCKSNIKQKKIQEVSIKTAFTFLAEGKHIVSFVGAGGKSSLIDAIAKWSSSQGKKVLVTTTTHIFRPQDEFLAMNEKQLQEIWAAGHWAVIGATEEKDQQKLKMPELDWMRQAMELSDLVLIEADGSKRLPCKVPADHEPVLLPESDIVVAVLGLSALGRSLKECCFRLEKAKKLLSADENHLLTEKDMASIL
;
A
#
# COMPACT_ATOMS: atom_id res chain seq x y z
N MET A 1 2.13 7.65 -6.01
CA MET A 1 1.09 7.03 -5.20
C MET A 1 -0.25 7.62 -5.56
N GLY A 2 -1.26 6.78 -5.82
CA GLY A 2 -2.61 7.20 -6.04
C GLY A 2 -3.54 6.43 -5.11
N TYR A 3 -4.50 7.04 -4.50
CA TYR A 3 -5.63 6.33 -3.92
C TYR A 3 -6.85 6.50 -4.81
N TYR A 4 -7.50 5.38 -5.00
CA TYR A 4 -8.71 5.28 -5.79
C TYR A 4 -9.88 5.17 -4.83
N VAL A 5 -10.67 6.22 -4.76
CA VAL A 5 -11.92 6.20 -4.03
C VAL A 5 -13.00 5.85 -5.02
N ASN A 6 -13.52 4.62 -4.99
CA ASN A 6 -14.64 4.09 -5.77
C ASN A 6 -14.59 4.44 -7.29
N PRO A 7 -14.80 3.51 -8.24
CA PRO A 7 -14.74 3.76 -9.69
C PRO A 7 -15.59 4.94 -10.20
N SER A 8 -16.52 5.45 -9.40
CA SER A 8 -17.35 6.60 -9.70
C SER A 8 -16.78 7.96 -9.23
N ALA A 9 -15.65 8.01 -8.56
CA ALA A 9 -15.05 9.25 -8.12
C ALA A 9 -13.87 9.65 -9.03
N GLU A 10 -13.97 10.78 -9.69
CA GLU A 10 -12.98 11.30 -10.66
C GLU A 10 -11.69 11.85 -10.06
N SER A 11 -11.42 11.66 -8.76
CA SER A 11 -10.25 12.21 -8.09
C SER A 11 -9.29 11.13 -7.59
N PHE A 12 -8.05 11.19 -8.05
CA PHE A 12 -6.96 10.37 -7.53
C PHE A 12 -5.77 11.26 -7.18
N ALA A 13 -5.10 10.94 -6.09
CA ALA A 13 -3.84 11.56 -5.71
C ALA A 13 -2.72 10.53 -5.81
N VAL A 14 -1.58 10.92 -6.36
CA VAL A 14 -0.38 10.09 -6.37
C VAL A 14 0.48 10.52 -5.19
N ILE A 15 0.74 9.62 -4.28
CA ILE A 15 1.66 9.84 -3.17
C ILE A 15 2.86 8.93 -3.39
N ALA A 16 4.04 9.50 -3.44
CA ALA A 16 5.26 8.75 -3.62
C ALA A 16 6.21 9.02 -2.45
N ARG A 17 7.05 8.06 -2.10
CA ARG A 17 8.09 8.18 -1.09
C ARG A 17 9.46 8.30 -1.72
N SER A 18 10.27 9.28 -1.27
CA SER A 18 11.72 9.27 -1.41
C SER A 18 12.40 8.94 -0.06
N LYS A 19 13.73 8.82 -0.05
CA LYS A 19 14.51 8.60 1.18
C LYS A 19 14.37 9.74 2.20
N SER A 20 13.88 10.91 1.80
CA SER A 20 13.77 12.13 2.60
C SER A 20 12.36 12.51 3.04
N GLY A 21 11.29 11.77 2.63
CA GLY A 21 9.92 12.10 3.05
C GLY A 21 8.81 11.56 2.15
N PHE A 22 7.58 11.99 2.42
CA PHE A 22 6.40 11.68 1.62
C PHE A 22 6.07 12.88 0.72
N TYR A 23 5.71 12.61 -0.52
CA TYR A 23 5.37 13.62 -1.51
C TYR A 23 4.01 13.33 -2.12
N GLN A 24 3.15 14.35 -2.19
CA GLN A 24 1.86 14.25 -2.85
C GLN A 24 1.97 14.84 -4.26
N TYR A 25 1.47 14.07 -5.23
CA TYR A 25 1.33 14.51 -6.61
C TYR A 25 -0.14 14.47 -7.00
N CYS A 26 -0.75 15.66 -7.25
CA CYS A 26 -2.12 15.74 -7.74
C CYS A 26 -2.12 16.02 -9.24
N LYS A 27 -2.92 15.28 -10.00
CA LYS A 27 -3.07 15.42 -11.46
C LYS A 27 -3.94 16.62 -11.86
N SER A 28 -3.82 17.75 -11.23
CA SER A 28 -4.42 18.97 -11.74
C SER A 28 -3.34 20.02 -11.95
N ASN A 29 -2.91 20.18 -13.22
CA ASN A 29 -1.91 21.15 -13.68
C ASN A 29 -0.45 20.83 -13.36
N ILE A 30 0.16 20.02 -14.22
CA ILE A 30 1.61 19.85 -14.34
C ILE A 30 2.22 21.13 -14.95
N LYS A 31 2.38 22.17 -14.16
CA LYS A 31 3.37 23.23 -14.36
C LYS A 31 4.07 23.41 -13.03
N GLN A 32 5.29 22.89 -12.97
CA GLN A 32 6.33 23.16 -11.94
C GLN A 32 5.78 23.63 -10.59
N LYS A 33 5.24 22.74 -9.76
CA LYS A 33 5.08 23.03 -8.34
C LYS A 33 6.10 22.24 -7.55
N LYS A 34 6.85 22.97 -6.69
CA LYS A 34 7.70 22.41 -5.66
C LYS A 34 6.99 21.23 -4.99
N ILE A 35 7.66 20.07 -4.95
CA ILE A 35 7.21 18.94 -4.16
C ILE A 35 7.15 19.39 -2.71
N GLN A 36 5.95 19.44 -2.13
CA GLN A 36 5.75 19.77 -0.72
C GLN A 36 5.68 18.47 0.08
N GLU A 37 6.40 18.41 1.19
CA GLU A 37 6.25 17.36 2.18
C GLU A 37 4.83 17.43 2.76
N VAL A 38 4.07 16.32 2.68
CA VAL A 38 2.68 16.27 3.11
C VAL A 38 2.57 15.31 4.28
N SER A 39 1.94 15.74 5.35
CA SER A 39 1.68 14.88 6.51
C SER A 39 0.66 13.78 6.17
N ILE A 40 0.71 12.66 6.89
CA ILE A 40 -0.28 11.57 6.76
C ILE A 40 -1.71 12.11 6.87
N LYS A 41 -1.97 12.99 7.85
CA LYS A 41 -3.27 13.61 8.07
C LYS A 41 -3.77 14.39 6.83
N THR A 42 -2.89 15.13 6.18
CA THR A 42 -3.26 15.97 5.03
C THR A 42 -3.38 15.15 3.74
N ALA A 43 -2.57 14.08 3.62
CA ALA A 43 -2.57 13.20 2.45
C ALA A 43 -3.77 12.24 2.43
N PHE A 44 -4.22 11.83 3.61
CA PHE A 44 -5.26 10.80 3.78
C PHE A 44 -6.36 11.34 4.71
N THR A 45 -7.11 12.33 4.23
CA THR A 45 -8.17 12.98 5.02
C THR A 45 -9.23 12.02 5.52
N PHE A 46 -9.52 10.94 4.76
CA PHE A 46 -10.46 9.90 5.16
C PHE A 46 -10.07 9.18 6.45
N LEU A 47 -8.78 9.16 6.83
CA LEU A 47 -8.34 8.56 8.09
C LEU A 47 -8.91 9.26 9.33
N ALA A 48 -9.40 10.48 9.21
CA ALA A 48 -9.98 11.23 10.32
C ALA A 48 -11.40 10.74 10.66
N GLU A 49 -12.12 10.17 9.70
CA GLU A 49 -13.55 9.86 9.81
C GLU A 49 -13.82 8.37 9.61
N GLY A 50 -14.71 7.82 10.44
CA GLY A 50 -15.27 6.48 10.22
C GLY A 50 -14.28 5.32 10.34
N LYS A 51 -14.79 4.16 9.95
CA LYS A 51 -14.08 2.90 9.79
C LYS A 51 -13.75 2.72 8.30
N HIS A 52 -12.52 2.33 8.01
CA HIS A 52 -12.11 2.08 6.63
C HIS A 52 -11.30 0.79 6.48
N ILE A 53 -11.49 0.13 5.32
CA ILE A 53 -10.71 -1.02 4.87
C ILE A 53 -9.96 -0.60 3.62
N VAL A 54 -8.66 -0.37 3.76
CA VAL A 54 -7.81 0.23 2.73
C VAL A 54 -6.88 -0.80 2.14
N SER A 55 -6.99 -1.07 0.85
CA SER A 55 -6.08 -1.94 0.11
C SER A 55 -4.97 -1.16 -0.58
N PHE A 56 -3.72 -1.57 -0.40
CA PHE A 56 -2.53 -0.98 -1.01
C PHE A 56 -2.03 -1.86 -2.16
N VAL A 57 -1.95 -1.27 -3.34
CA VAL A 57 -1.53 -1.94 -4.58
C VAL A 57 -0.33 -1.23 -5.22
N GLY A 58 0.30 -1.85 -6.23
CA GLY A 58 1.42 -1.28 -6.96
C GLY A 58 2.79 -1.61 -6.38
N ALA A 59 3.73 -0.68 -6.40
CA ALA A 59 5.14 -0.93 -6.12
C ALA A 59 5.85 0.25 -5.41
N GLY A 60 6.99 -0.02 -4.79
CA GLY A 60 7.89 1.04 -4.35
C GLY A 60 7.45 1.84 -3.13
N GLY A 61 7.19 1.17 -2.00
CA GLY A 61 6.98 1.84 -0.71
C GLY A 61 5.66 1.54 -0.01
N LYS A 62 4.89 0.53 -0.48
CA LYS A 62 3.64 0.10 0.16
C LYS A 62 3.80 -0.16 1.67
N SER A 63 4.66 -1.11 2.04
CA SER A 63 4.87 -1.49 3.45
C SER A 63 5.25 -0.28 4.32
N SER A 64 6.16 0.57 3.82
CA SER A 64 6.57 1.78 4.57
C SER A 64 5.45 2.79 4.71
N LEU A 65 4.53 2.87 3.74
CA LEU A 65 3.38 3.74 3.83
C LEU A 65 2.33 3.17 4.78
N ILE A 66 2.08 1.85 4.71
CA ILE A 66 1.23 1.13 5.66
C ILE A 66 1.73 1.35 7.08
N ASP A 67 3.03 1.15 7.34
CA ASP A 67 3.64 1.38 8.66
C ASP A 67 3.44 2.82 9.15
N ALA A 68 3.65 3.81 8.28
CA ALA A 68 3.49 5.21 8.63
C ALA A 68 2.04 5.57 8.97
N ILE A 69 1.07 5.06 8.19
CA ILE A 69 -0.37 5.24 8.44
C ILE A 69 -0.76 4.51 9.73
N ALA A 70 -0.32 3.26 9.90
CA ALA A 70 -0.62 2.46 11.08
C ALA A 70 -0.12 3.15 12.37
N LYS A 71 1.14 3.57 12.39
CA LYS A 71 1.75 4.30 13.50
C LYS A 71 1.00 5.60 13.82
N TRP A 72 0.70 6.39 12.80
CA TRP A 72 -0.02 7.64 13.00
C TRP A 72 -1.43 7.39 13.55
N SER A 73 -2.19 6.47 12.94
CA SER A 73 -3.58 6.18 13.35
C SER A 73 -3.66 5.57 14.74
N SER A 74 -2.72 4.68 15.11
CA SER A 74 -2.63 4.14 16.48
C SER A 74 -2.33 5.23 17.51
N SER A 75 -1.47 6.22 17.16
CA SER A 75 -1.21 7.37 18.04
C SER A 75 -2.43 8.28 18.23
N GLN A 76 -3.46 8.16 17.37
CA GLN A 76 -4.76 8.83 17.54
C GLN A 76 -5.77 7.95 18.30
N GLY A 77 -5.35 6.82 18.86
CA GLY A 77 -6.19 5.91 19.63
C GLY A 77 -7.05 4.95 18.81
N LYS A 78 -6.82 4.85 17.49
CA LYS A 78 -7.54 3.89 16.64
C LYS A 78 -7.00 2.47 16.81
N LYS A 79 -7.90 1.49 16.79
CA LYS A 79 -7.60 0.05 16.67
C LYS A 79 -7.22 -0.23 15.21
N VAL A 80 -5.92 -0.27 14.93
CA VAL A 80 -5.41 -0.48 13.57
C VAL A 80 -5.02 -1.93 13.36
N LEU A 81 -5.50 -2.52 12.27
CA LEU A 81 -5.15 -3.85 11.79
C LEU A 81 -4.36 -3.74 10.50
N VAL A 82 -3.22 -4.43 10.41
CA VAL A 82 -2.45 -4.63 9.19
C VAL A 82 -2.50 -6.10 8.77
N THR A 83 -2.75 -6.36 7.51
CA THR A 83 -2.79 -7.72 6.96
C THR A 83 -2.44 -7.74 5.46
N THR A 84 -2.55 -8.90 4.82
CA THR A 84 -2.26 -9.08 3.40
C THR A 84 -3.20 -10.09 2.75
N THR A 85 -3.45 -9.90 1.47
CA THR A 85 -4.05 -10.92 0.59
C THR A 85 -2.98 -11.66 -0.23
N THR A 86 -1.71 -11.30 -0.07
CA THR A 86 -0.56 -11.91 -0.74
C THR A 86 0.51 -12.32 0.27
N HIS A 87 1.60 -11.55 0.37
CA HIS A 87 2.68 -11.80 1.33
C HIS A 87 3.25 -10.47 1.85
N ILE A 88 3.49 -10.42 3.16
CA ILE A 88 4.22 -9.33 3.83
C ILE A 88 5.37 -9.89 4.66
N PHE A 89 6.33 -9.05 5.04
CA PHE A 89 7.33 -9.45 6.02
C PHE A 89 6.68 -9.65 7.40
N ARG A 90 7.15 -10.69 8.11
CA ARG A 90 6.75 -10.92 9.50
C ARG A 90 7.21 -9.73 10.35
N PRO A 91 6.32 -9.08 11.11
CA PRO A 91 6.70 -8.03 12.04
C PRO A 91 7.42 -8.60 13.27
N GLN A 92 7.86 -7.73 14.17
CA GLN A 92 8.27 -8.12 15.51
C GLN A 92 7.06 -8.74 16.24
N ASP A 93 7.33 -9.68 17.15
CA ASP A 93 6.27 -10.47 17.79
C ASP A 93 5.29 -9.62 18.62
N GLU A 94 5.73 -8.46 19.10
CA GLU A 94 4.89 -7.48 19.84
C GLU A 94 3.75 -6.88 18.99
N PHE A 95 3.82 -6.99 17.66
CA PHE A 95 2.77 -6.52 16.74
C PHE A 95 1.94 -7.68 16.17
N LEU A 96 2.37 -8.93 16.34
CA LEU A 96 1.73 -10.09 15.71
C LEU A 96 0.64 -10.69 16.58
N ALA A 97 -0.60 -10.69 16.09
CA ALA A 97 -1.73 -11.32 16.75
C ALA A 97 -2.14 -12.63 16.06
N MET A 98 -2.26 -13.69 16.82
CA MET A 98 -2.71 -15.02 16.38
C MET A 98 -4.16 -15.32 16.79
N ASN A 99 -4.75 -14.49 17.67
CA ASN A 99 -6.10 -14.62 18.18
C ASN A 99 -6.63 -13.27 18.70
N GLU A 100 -7.91 -13.22 19.00
CA GLU A 100 -8.59 -12.01 19.46
C GLU A 100 -7.98 -11.43 20.74
N LYS A 101 -7.61 -12.29 21.71
CA LYS A 101 -7.01 -11.84 22.97
C LYS A 101 -5.72 -11.04 22.72
N GLN A 102 -4.81 -11.58 21.90
CA GLN A 102 -3.56 -10.89 21.52
C GLN A 102 -3.85 -9.60 20.74
N LEU A 103 -4.86 -9.60 19.87
CA LEU A 103 -5.28 -8.42 19.14
C LEU A 103 -5.67 -7.28 20.09
N GLN A 104 -6.49 -7.58 21.10
CA GLN A 104 -6.90 -6.60 22.11
C GLN A 104 -5.73 -6.13 22.99
N GLU A 105 -4.83 -7.04 23.39
CA GLU A 105 -3.63 -6.71 24.17
C GLU A 105 -2.69 -5.75 23.41
N ILE A 106 -2.47 -5.99 22.12
CA ILE A 106 -1.64 -5.13 21.25
C ILE A 106 -2.24 -3.72 21.13
N TRP A 107 -3.55 -3.63 20.89
CA TRP A 107 -4.23 -2.33 20.82
C TRP A 107 -4.25 -1.60 22.17
N ALA A 108 -4.44 -2.32 23.28
CA ALA A 108 -4.38 -1.75 24.62
C ALA A 108 -2.99 -1.18 24.97
N ALA A 109 -1.93 -1.75 24.39
CA ALA A 109 -0.56 -1.23 24.48
C ALA A 109 -0.30 0.00 23.58
N GLY A 110 -1.29 0.44 22.78
CA GLY A 110 -1.16 1.59 21.88
C GLY A 110 -0.45 1.27 20.55
N HIS A 111 -0.30 -0.03 20.22
CA HIS A 111 0.30 -0.50 18.96
C HIS A 111 -0.77 -0.78 17.91
N TRP A 112 -0.36 -0.87 16.64
CA TRP A 112 -1.15 -1.52 15.60
C TRP A 112 -0.92 -3.03 15.62
N ALA A 113 -1.93 -3.80 15.27
CA ALA A 113 -1.81 -5.24 15.21
C ALA A 113 -1.60 -5.72 13.77
N VAL A 114 -0.82 -6.78 13.62
CA VAL A 114 -0.60 -7.47 12.33
C VAL A 114 -1.14 -8.89 12.46
N ILE A 115 -1.89 -9.34 11.46
CA ILE A 115 -2.33 -10.74 11.33
C ILE A 115 -1.88 -11.32 10.00
N GLY A 116 -1.58 -12.62 10.01
CA GLY A 116 -1.21 -13.40 8.83
C GLY A 116 -0.86 -14.83 9.22
N ALA A 117 -0.94 -15.74 8.25
CA ALA A 117 -0.44 -17.10 8.43
C ALA A 117 1.05 -17.16 8.08
N THR A 118 1.84 -17.90 8.83
CA THR A 118 3.27 -18.08 8.53
C THR A 118 3.44 -18.78 7.18
N GLU A 119 4.32 -18.25 6.33
CA GLU A 119 4.67 -18.90 5.07
C GLU A 119 5.60 -20.08 5.33
N GLU A 120 5.23 -21.26 4.86
CA GLU A 120 5.98 -22.51 5.13
C GLU A 120 7.40 -22.50 4.54
N LYS A 121 7.55 -21.85 3.38
CA LYS A 121 8.84 -21.78 2.65
C LYS A 121 9.74 -20.64 3.14
N ASP A 122 9.20 -19.67 3.84
CA ASP A 122 9.92 -18.49 4.29
C ASP A 122 9.27 -17.94 5.57
N GLN A 123 9.75 -18.41 6.71
CA GLN A 123 9.22 -18.02 8.03
C GLN A 123 9.36 -16.52 8.35
N GLN A 124 10.15 -15.77 7.55
CA GLN A 124 10.22 -14.32 7.64
C GLN A 124 9.06 -13.62 6.94
N LYS A 125 8.15 -14.39 6.34
CA LYS A 125 6.96 -13.87 5.66
C LYS A 125 5.68 -14.40 6.25
N LEU A 126 4.66 -13.57 6.15
CA LEU A 126 3.27 -13.91 6.40
C LEU A 126 2.53 -13.91 5.07
N LYS A 127 1.65 -14.88 4.88
CA LYS A 127 0.64 -14.92 3.81
C LYS A 127 -0.74 -14.59 4.36
N MET A 128 -1.71 -14.47 3.49
CA MET A 128 -3.12 -14.26 3.86
C MET A 128 -3.52 -15.22 4.98
N PRO A 129 -4.10 -14.72 6.09
CA PRO A 129 -4.62 -15.58 7.16
C PRO A 129 -5.89 -16.32 6.72
N GLU A 130 -6.38 -17.23 7.54
CA GLU A 130 -7.72 -17.81 7.40
C GLU A 130 -8.76 -16.70 7.25
N LEU A 131 -9.66 -16.86 6.28
CA LEU A 131 -10.60 -15.78 5.90
C LEU A 131 -11.57 -15.41 7.03
N ASP A 132 -12.05 -16.40 7.79
CA ASP A 132 -12.97 -16.16 8.91
C ASP A 132 -12.27 -15.39 10.03
N TRP A 133 -11.02 -15.76 10.36
CA TRP A 133 -10.21 -15.02 11.32
C TRP A 133 -9.93 -13.60 10.83
N MET A 134 -9.59 -13.45 9.55
CA MET A 134 -9.35 -12.14 8.97
C MET A 134 -10.57 -11.22 9.08
N ARG A 135 -11.76 -11.71 8.73
CA ARG A 135 -13.01 -10.96 8.83
C ARG A 135 -13.37 -10.59 10.26
N GLN A 136 -13.24 -11.53 11.20
CA GLN A 136 -13.44 -11.24 12.62
C GLN A 136 -12.51 -10.12 13.11
N ALA A 137 -11.23 -10.18 12.81
CA ALA A 137 -10.26 -9.14 13.18
C ALA A 137 -10.58 -7.79 12.52
N MET A 138 -11.02 -7.80 11.26
CA MET A 138 -11.47 -6.61 10.56
C MET A 138 -12.70 -5.96 11.20
N GLU A 139 -13.65 -6.76 11.67
CA GLU A 139 -14.85 -6.25 12.37
C GLU A 139 -14.52 -5.53 13.66
N LEU A 140 -13.52 -6.00 14.38
CA LEU A 140 -13.07 -5.45 15.66
C LEU A 140 -12.21 -4.18 15.52
N SER A 141 -11.79 -3.84 14.29
CA SER A 141 -10.84 -2.76 14.00
C SER A 141 -11.56 -1.47 13.59
N ASP A 142 -10.93 -0.31 13.86
CA ASP A 142 -11.36 1.00 13.36
C ASP A 142 -10.76 1.31 11.98
N LEU A 143 -9.57 0.76 11.70
CA LEU A 143 -8.87 0.93 10.43
C LEU A 143 -8.16 -0.37 10.04
N VAL A 144 -8.41 -0.84 8.82
CA VAL A 144 -7.75 -2.02 8.26
C VAL A 144 -6.87 -1.60 7.07
N LEU A 145 -5.61 -2.00 7.08
CA LEU A 145 -4.62 -1.73 6.04
C LEU A 145 -4.17 -3.07 5.42
N ILE A 146 -4.41 -3.25 4.14
CA ILE A 146 -4.18 -4.53 3.44
C ILE A 146 -3.12 -4.35 2.36
N GLU A 147 -2.00 -5.06 2.42
CA GLU A 147 -1.10 -5.17 1.27
C GLU A 147 -1.67 -6.20 0.29
N ALA A 148 -2.17 -5.71 -0.86
CA ALA A 148 -2.98 -6.52 -1.78
C ALA A 148 -2.21 -7.02 -3.02
N ASP A 149 -0.93 -6.71 -3.14
CA ASP A 149 -0.07 -7.25 -4.20
C ASP A 149 1.43 -7.20 -3.86
N GLY A 150 2.22 -8.04 -4.55
CA GLY A 150 3.68 -8.08 -4.43
C GLY A 150 4.38 -7.36 -5.59
N SER A 151 5.54 -6.73 -5.34
CA SER A 151 6.34 -6.02 -6.36
C SER A 151 7.79 -6.50 -6.46
N LYS A 152 8.18 -7.56 -5.76
CA LYS A 152 9.57 -8.05 -5.65
C LYS A 152 10.58 -6.95 -5.28
N ARG A 153 10.17 -5.97 -4.45
CA ARG A 153 10.97 -4.81 -4.03
C ARG A 153 11.34 -3.84 -5.15
N LEU A 154 10.80 -3.99 -6.35
CA LEU A 154 11.01 -3.03 -7.42
C LEU A 154 10.12 -1.79 -7.21
N PRO A 155 10.58 -0.59 -7.62
CA PRO A 155 9.84 0.64 -7.41
C PRO A 155 8.68 0.84 -8.37
N CYS A 156 8.62 0.09 -9.46
CA CYS A 156 7.57 0.14 -10.48
C CYS A 156 7.05 -1.28 -10.77
N LYS A 157 5.79 -1.38 -11.17
CA LYS A 157 5.13 -2.66 -11.47
C LYS A 157 3.94 -2.45 -12.40
N VAL A 158 3.78 -3.33 -13.37
CA VAL A 158 2.49 -3.52 -14.07
C VAL A 158 1.82 -4.76 -13.49
N PRO A 159 0.54 -4.68 -13.06
CA PRO A 159 -0.14 -5.81 -12.44
C PRO A 159 -0.32 -6.99 -13.42
N ALA A 160 -0.38 -8.21 -12.90
CA ALA A 160 -0.83 -9.37 -13.65
C ALA A 160 -2.36 -9.36 -13.82
N ASP A 161 -2.90 -10.24 -14.67
CA ASP A 161 -4.33 -10.27 -14.96
C ASP A 161 -5.19 -10.68 -13.74
N HIS A 162 -4.57 -11.38 -12.78
CA HIS A 162 -5.18 -11.80 -11.51
C HIS A 162 -4.80 -10.89 -10.32
N GLU A 163 -4.13 -9.77 -10.57
CA GLU A 163 -3.74 -8.78 -9.57
C GLU A 163 -4.41 -7.43 -9.83
N PRO A 164 -4.66 -6.65 -8.81
CA PRO A 164 -4.46 -6.94 -7.38
C PRO A 164 -5.51 -7.91 -6.82
N VAL A 165 -5.18 -8.60 -5.71
CA VAL A 165 -6.13 -9.44 -4.98
C VAL A 165 -6.85 -8.60 -3.93
N LEU A 166 -7.92 -7.95 -4.35
CA LEU A 166 -8.73 -7.09 -3.49
C LEU A 166 -9.81 -7.90 -2.78
N LEU A 167 -10.06 -7.58 -1.52
CA LEU A 167 -11.23 -8.09 -0.81
C LEU A 167 -12.47 -7.27 -1.20
N PRO A 168 -13.65 -7.90 -1.30
CA PRO A 168 -14.91 -7.19 -1.56
C PRO A 168 -15.23 -6.12 -0.51
N GLU A 169 -14.72 -6.29 0.70
CA GLU A 169 -14.88 -5.40 1.84
C GLU A 169 -14.01 -4.13 1.75
N SER A 170 -13.03 -4.07 0.83
CA SER A 170 -12.19 -2.88 0.66
C SER A 170 -12.99 -1.69 0.11
N ASP A 171 -13.08 -0.62 0.87
CA ASP A 171 -13.77 0.62 0.49
C ASP A 171 -12.82 1.65 -0.16
N ILE A 172 -11.50 1.54 0.09
CA ILE A 172 -10.49 2.42 -0.48
C ILE A 172 -9.34 1.58 -1.06
N VAL A 173 -8.89 1.96 -2.25
CA VAL A 173 -7.68 1.41 -2.88
C VAL A 173 -6.64 2.50 -3.04
N VAL A 174 -5.45 2.26 -2.50
CA VAL A 174 -4.29 3.15 -2.60
C VAL A 174 -3.27 2.55 -3.55
N ALA A 175 -3.09 3.13 -4.71
CA ALA A 175 -2.06 2.73 -5.66
C ALA A 175 -0.74 3.44 -5.36
N VAL A 176 0.33 2.65 -5.21
CA VAL A 176 1.67 3.13 -4.82
C VAL A 176 2.66 2.89 -5.94
N LEU A 177 3.42 3.93 -6.28
CA LEU A 177 4.53 3.84 -7.21
C LEU A 177 5.75 4.59 -6.67
N GLY A 178 6.91 3.93 -6.68
CA GLY A 178 8.13 4.51 -6.12
C GLY A 178 8.73 5.57 -7.02
N LEU A 179 8.88 6.81 -6.53
CA LEU A 179 9.55 7.89 -7.28
C LEU A 179 10.98 7.54 -7.72
N SER A 180 11.62 6.58 -7.06
CA SER A 180 12.94 6.08 -7.48
C SER A 180 12.93 5.34 -8.82
N ALA A 181 11.75 5.10 -9.42
CA ALA A 181 11.62 4.59 -10.78
C ALA A 181 11.80 5.69 -11.84
N LEU A 182 11.51 6.94 -11.50
CA LEU A 182 11.59 8.07 -12.43
C LEU A 182 13.01 8.24 -12.96
N GLY A 183 13.15 8.35 -14.29
CA GLY A 183 14.42 8.48 -15.00
C GLY A 183 15.26 7.21 -15.06
N ARG A 184 14.75 6.06 -14.59
CA ARG A 184 15.40 4.75 -14.71
C ARG A 184 14.81 3.94 -15.85
N SER A 185 15.58 3.03 -16.41
CA SER A 185 15.11 2.15 -17.48
C SER A 185 14.09 1.13 -16.97
N LEU A 186 13.15 0.76 -17.83
CA LEU A 186 12.12 -0.25 -17.52
C LEU A 186 12.72 -1.55 -16.98
N LYS A 187 13.79 -2.05 -17.61
CA LYS A 187 14.47 -3.29 -17.22
C LYS A 187 15.05 -3.26 -15.81
N GLU A 188 15.46 -2.07 -15.31
CA GLU A 188 16.08 -1.93 -13.99
C GLU A 188 15.07 -1.74 -12.87
N CYS A 189 13.90 -1.20 -13.15
CA CYS A 189 13.02 -0.73 -12.10
C CYS A 189 11.60 -1.26 -12.16
N CYS A 190 11.18 -1.91 -13.25
CA CYS A 190 9.79 -2.35 -13.42
C CYS A 190 9.62 -3.87 -13.30
N PHE A 191 8.78 -4.30 -12.37
CA PHE A 191 8.36 -5.70 -12.30
C PHE A 191 7.35 -6.01 -13.41
N ARG A 192 7.55 -7.12 -14.13
CA ARG A 192 6.83 -7.56 -15.35
C ARG A 192 7.14 -6.65 -16.55
N LEU A 193 8.42 -6.61 -16.87
CA LEU A 193 8.99 -5.83 -17.97
C LEU A 193 8.18 -5.95 -19.27
N GLU A 194 7.82 -7.16 -19.69
CA GLU A 194 7.12 -7.36 -20.98
C GLU A 194 5.70 -6.74 -20.99
N LYS A 195 5.01 -6.75 -19.85
CA LYS A 195 3.74 -6.05 -19.73
C LYS A 195 3.94 -4.52 -19.76
N ALA A 196 4.98 -4.02 -19.11
CA ALA A 196 5.31 -2.59 -19.12
C ALA A 196 5.67 -2.10 -20.52
N LYS A 197 6.51 -2.85 -21.27
CA LYS A 197 6.86 -2.56 -22.65
C LYS A 197 5.61 -2.46 -23.54
N LYS A 198 4.70 -3.42 -23.41
CA LYS A 198 3.43 -3.42 -24.16
C LYS A 198 2.53 -2.24 -23.78
N LEU A 199 2.38 -1.96 -22.48
CA LEU A 199 1.53 -0.88 -21.98
C LEU A 199 2.00 0.48 -22.46
N LEU A 200 3.31 0.72 -22.41
CA LEU A 200 3.92 2.01 -22.76
C LEU A 200 4.32 2.12 -24.24
N SER A 201 4.18 1.03 -25.01
CA SER A 201 4.69 0.93 -26.39
C SER A 201 6.17 1.32 -26.48
N ALA A 202 6.99 0.85 -25.55
CA ALA A 202 8.38 1.23 -25.35
C ALA A 202 9.30 0.00 -25.26
N ASP A 203 10.61 0.19 -25.49
CA ASP A 203 11.60 -0.85 -25.30
C ASP A 203 12.08 -0.95 -23.83
N GLU A 204 12.91 -1.92 -23.53
CA GLU A 204 13.40 -2.18 -22.18
C GLU A 204 14.33 -1.11 -21.60
N ASN A 205 14.98 -0.32 -22.47
CA ASN A 205 15.89 0.76 -22.10
C ASN A 205 15.17 2.11 -21.94
N HIS A 206 13.88 2.16 -22.26
CA HIS A 206 13.06 3.35 -22.10
C HIS A 206 13.13 3.89 -20.67
N LEU A 207 13.50 5.16 -20.52
CA LEU A 207 13.58 5.83 -19.24
C LEU A 207 12.19 6.30 -18.83
N LEU A 208 11.72 5.83 -17.66
CA LEU A 208 10.39 6.18 -17.14
C LEU A 208 10.25 7.67 -16.90
N THR A 209 9.23 8.24 -17.51
CA THR A 209 8.78 9.63 -17.32
C THR A 209 7.61 9.67 -16.32
N GLU A 210 7.27 10.86 -15.86
CA GLU A 210 6.08 11.09 -15.01
C GLU A 210 4.79 10.64 -15.71
N LYS A 211 4.72 10.83 -17.05
CA LYS A 211 3.58 10.40 -17.86
C LYS A 211 3.46 8.88 -17.89
N ASP A 212 4.58 8.17 -18.06
CA ASP A 212 4.60 6.71 -18.05
C ASP A 212 4.17 6.18 -16.69
N MET A 213 4.69 6.79 -15.61
CA MET A 213 4.31 6.45 -14.25
C MET A 213 2.81 6.65 -14.01
N ALA A 214 2.22 7.73 -14.52
CA ALA A 214 0.78 7.97 -14.44
C ALA A 214 -0.06 6.98 -15.28
N SER A 215 0.52 6.43 -16.35
CA SER A 215 -0.15 5.43 -17.20
C SER A 215 -0.08 4.02 -16.62
N ILE A 216 0.89 3.74 -15.74
CA ILE A 216 1.05 2.47 -15.05
C ILE A 216 0.13 2.37 -13.82
N LEU A 217 -0.24 3.50 -13.19
CA LEU A 217 -1.17 3.59 -12.06
C LEU A 217 -2.62 3.45 -12.48
#